data_c2c0bffff2fbb7006aab65607ca8e015
#
_entry.id   c2c0bffff2fbb7006aab65607ca8e015
#
_cell.length_a   1.000
_cell.length_b   1.000
_cell.length_c   1.000
_cell.angle_alpha   90.00
_cell.angle_beta   90.00
_cell.angle_gamma   90.00
#
_symmetry.space_group_name_H-M   'P 1'
#
loop_
_entity.id
_entity.type
_entity.pdbx_description
1 polymer ?
#
loop_
_entity_poly.entity_id
_entity_poly.type
_entity_poly.pdbx_seq_one_letter_code
_entity_poly.pdbx_strand_id
1 'polypeptide(L)'
;YDTFLSTLRDLGVVHIKETNSVMDNERLQELLAERKQINTLMRYFKNLHAAEKDVKFAPARELTKEEGLKLVRKIEELQDKKAQLIASKQSIEKDLAYMEIWGEFSYQNINRLKRAGYDVTFFTCPTAKYEPEWGVLYNAILINNFQSVTYFITITKEGTLIDIDAERPKMPVQGLAKLRARLDQRTKDIQNVEDELKHRAVEDYK
;
A
#
# COMPACT_ATOMS: atom_id res chain seq x y z
N TYR A 1 -32.42 -25.81 -36.55
CA TYR A 1 -32.45 -24.33 -36.46
C TYR A 1 -31.35 -23.73 -37.33
N ASP A 2 -30.14 -24.25 -37.26
CA ASP A 2 -28.97 -23.76 -38.00
C ASP A 2 -29.11 -23.96 -39.53
N THR A 3 -29.70 -25.09 -39.95
CA THR A 3 -29.99 -25.41 -41.37
C THR A 3 -31.01 -24.43 -41.96
N PHE A 4 -32.04 -24.03 -41.19
CA PHE A 4 -33.04 -23.07 -41.60
C PHE A 4 -32.45 -21.66 -41.77
N LEU A 5 -31.60 -21.23 -40.84
CA LEU A 5 -30.92 -19.95 -40.90
C LEU A 5 -29.91 -19.89 -42.05
N SER A 6 -29.19 -20.96 -42.34
CA SER A 6 -28.29 -21.04 -43.50
C SER A 6 -29.03 -20.93 -44.82
N THR A 7 -30.17 -21.62 -44.96
CA THR A 7 -31.01 -21.53 -46.15
C THR A 7 -31.58 -20.12 -46.37
N LEU A 8 -32.01 -19.44 -45.30
CA LEU A 8 -32.48 -18.05 -45.39
C LEU A 8 -31.38 -17.08 -45.80
N ARG A 9 -30.16 -17.32 -45.33
CA ARG A 9 -28.99 -16.51 -45.72
C ARG A 9 -28.66 -16.71 -47.20
N ASP A 10 -28.68 -17.95 -47.66
CA ASP A 10 -28.33 -18.32 -49.04
C ASP A 10 -29.38 -17.83 -50.05
N LEU A 11 -30.64 -17.65 -49.62
CA LEU A 11 -31.71 -17.06 -50.43
C LEU A 11 -31.61 -15.51 -50.50
N GLY A 12 -30.79 -14.86 -49.67
CA GLY A 12 -30.58 -13.44 -49.67
C GLY A 12 -31.80 -12.57 -49.34
N VAL A 13 -32.90 -13.17 -48.84
CA VAL A 13 -34.18 -12.52 -48.58
C VAL A 13 -34.30 -11.96 -47.13
N VAL A 14 -33.33 -12.25 -46.27
CA VAL A 14 -33.35 -11.78 -44.86
C VAL A 14 -32.10 -11.01 -44.56
N HIS A 15 -32.26 -9.73 -44.24
CA HIS A 15 -31.21 -8.91 -43.68
C HIS A 15 -31.25 -9.03 -42.14
N ILE A 16 -30.34 -9.83 -41.58
CA ILE A 16 -30.22 -9.95 -40.13
C ILE A 16 -29.61 -8.63 -39.61
N LYS A 17 -30.43 -7.78 -39.02
CA LYS A 17 -29.94 -6.67 -38.21
C LYS A 17 -29.64 -7.23 -36.82
N GLU A 18 -28.41 -7.12 -36.36
CA GLU A 18 -28.11 -7.26 -34.94
C GLU A 18 -28.84 -6.15 -34.20
N THR A 19 -29.96 -6.48 -33.55
CA THR A 19 -30.82 -5.53 -32.82
C THR A 19 -30.37 -5.35 -31.39
N ASN A 20 -29.53 -6.23 -30.88
CA ASN A 20 -28.96 -6.07 -29.51
C ASN A 20 -27.46 -6.28 -29.61
N SER A 21 -26.71 -5.22 -29.35
CA SER A 21 -25.28 -5.38 -29.13
C SER A 21 -25.08 -6.26 -27.90
N VAL A 22 -24.02 -7.07 -27.89
CA VAL A 22 -23.59 -7.87 -26.73
C VAL A 22 -23.52 -7.00 -25.45
N MET A 23 -23.40 -5.68 -25.62
CA MET A 23 -23.35 -4.69 -24.53
C MET A 23 -24.69 -4.45 -23.83
N ASP A 24 -25.84 -4.74 -24.47
CA ASP A 24 -27.16 -4.42 -23.91
C ASP A 24 -27.77 -5.59 -23.11
N ASN A 25 -27.08 -6.73 -23.03
CA ASN A 25 -27.54 -7.89 -22.26
C ASN A 25 -26.81 -7.94 -20.90
N GLU A 26 -27.44 -7.41 -19.84
CA GLU A 26 -26.90 -7.38 -18.48
C GLU A 26 -26.43 -8.78 -18.02
N ARG A 27 -27.20 -9.82 -18.31
CA ARG A 27 -26.86 -11.20 -17.94
C ARG A 27 -25.59 -11.70 -18.63
N LEU A 28 -25.38 -11.32 -19.90
CA LEU A 28 -24.17 -11.66 -20.62
C LEU A 28 -22.96 -10.89 -20.07
N GLN A 29 -23.14 -9.61 -19.72
CA GLN A 29 -22.10 -8.81 -19.08
C GLN A 29 -21.67 -9.41 -17.72
N GLU A 30 -22.62 -9.83 -16.89
CA GLU A 30 -22.34 -10.51 -15.62
C GLU A 30 -21.52 -11.79 -15.85
N LEU A 31 -21.92 -12.64 -16.78
CA LEU A 31 -21.22 -13.89 -17.10
C LEU A 31 -19.81 -13.64 -17.64
N LEU A 32 -19.63 -12.61 -18.46
CA LEU A 32 -18.31 -12.20 -18.96
C LEU A 32 -17.42 -11.68 -17.85
N ALA A 33 -17.97 -10.92 -16.90
CA ALA A 33 -17.27 -10.46 -15.72
C ALA A 33 -16.85 -11.63 -14.81
N GLU A 34 -17.78 -12.55 -14.48
CA GLU A 34 -17.47 -13.78 -13.73
C GLU A 34 -16.35 -14.58 -14.41
N ARG A 35 -16.46 -14.80 -15.71
CA ARG A 35 -15.44 -15.51 -16.50
C ARG A 35 -14.07 -14.82 -16.43
N LYS A 36 -14.06 -13.49 -16.51
CA LYS A 36 -12.80 -12.69 -16.40
C LYS A 36 -12.16 -12.87 -15.04
N GLN A 37 -12.95 -12.81 -13.95
CA GLN A 37 -12.45 -13.00 -12.58
C GLN A 37 -11.85 -14.41 -12.42
N ILE A 38 -12.58 -15.45 -12.83
CA ILE A 38 -12.09 -16.83 -12.76
C ILE A 38 -10.79 -17.01 -13.56
N ASN A 39 -10.72 -16.49 -14.78
CA ASN A 39 -9.52 -16.59 -15.61
C ASN A 39 -8.33 -15.83 -14.97
N THR A 40 -8.57 -14.72 -14.31
CA THR A 40 -7.53 -13.99 -13.59
C THR A 40 -6.99 -14.79 -12.41
N LEU A 41 -7.88 -15.44 -11.65
CA LEU A 41 -7.52 -16.33 -10.55
C LEU A 41 -6.72 -17.54 -11.04
N MET A 42 -7.17 -18.18 -12.13
CA MET A 42 -6.46 -19.31 -12.72
C MET A 42 -5.04 -18.96 -13.16
N ARG A 43 -4.84 -17.77 -13.75
CA ARG A 43 -3.50 -17.27 -14.10
C ARG A 43 -2.65 -17.04 -12.85
N TYR A 44 -3.23 -16.45 -11.82
CA TYR A 44 -2.55 -16.20 -10.55
C TYR A 44 -2.05 -17.51 -9.93
N PHE A 45 -2.90 -18.52 -9.82
CA PHE A 45 -2.53 -19.83 -9.29
C PHE A 45 -1.50 -20.54 -10.17
N LYS A 46 -1.63 -20.47 -11.49
CA LYS A 46 -0.65 -21.03 -12.43
C LYS A 46 0.74 -20.40 -12.25
N ASN A 47 0.79 -19.11 -12.02
CA ASN A 47 2.05 -18.41 -11.76
C ASN A 47 2.66 -18.81 -10.40
N LEU A 48 1.84 -18.94 -9.35
CA LEU A 48 2.27 -19.43 -8.05
C LEU A 48 2.81 -20.87 -8.17
N HIS A 49 2.09 -21.74 -8.88
CA HIS A 49 2.54 -23.11 -9.13
C HIS A 49 3.89 -23.15 -9.86
N ALA A 50 4.07 -22.31 -10.87
CA ALA A 50 5.33 -22.25 -11.62
C ALA A 50 6.52 -21.76 -10.77
N ALA A 51 6.25 -20.90 -9.78
CA ALA A 51 7.25 -20.36 -8.86
C ALA A 51 7.67 -21.36 -7.75
N GLU A 52 6.76 -22.26 -7.35
CA GLU A 52 6.91 -23.20 -6.22
C GLU A 52 7.10 -24.64 -6.76
N LYS A 53 8.27 -24.95 -7.29
CA LYS A 53 8.57 -26.26 -7.95
C LYS A 53 8.49 -27.47 -7.01
N ASP A 54 8.64 -27.27 -5.71
CA ASP A 54 8.74 -28.36 -4.72
C ASP A 54 7.42 -28.59 -3.93
N VAL A 55 6.35 -27.83 -4.22
CA VAL A 55 5.07 -27.97 -3.53
C VAL A 55 4.22 -29.05 -4.20
N LYS A 56 3.84 -30.08 -3.44
CA LYS A 56 2.84 -31.07 -3.89
C LYS A 56 1.44 -30.46 -3.73
N PHE A 57 0.79 -30.24 -4.86
CA PHE A 57 -0.59 -29.76 -4.88
C PHE A 57 -1.56 -30.88 -4.52
N ALA A 58 -2.63 -30.53 -3.81
CA ALA A 58 -3.72 -31.46 -3.50
C ALA A 58 -4.36 -32.01 -4.79
N PRO A 59 -4.95 -33.22 -4.77
CA PRO A 59 -5.68 -33.73 -5.94
C PRO A 59 -6.85 -32.84 -6.28
N ALA A 60 -7.14 -32.72 -7.58
CA ALA A 60 -8.25 -31.90 -8.08
C ALA A 60 -9.56 -32.22 -7.36
N ARG A 61 -10.20 -31.19 -6.83
CA ARG A 61 -11.55 -31.24 -6.27
C ARG A 61 -12.50 -30.51 -7.21
N GLU A 62 -13.57 -31.14 -7.62
CA GLU A 62 -14.62 -30.44 -8.35
C GLU A 62 -15.33 -29.46 -7.42
N LEU A 63 -15.28 -28.18 -7.79
CA LEU A 63 -15.97 -27.11 -7.08
C LEU A 63 -17.31 -26.83 -7.76
N THR A 64 -18.36 -26.64 -6.99
CA THR A 64 -19.59 -26.05 -7.49
C THR A 64 -19.36 -24.62 -7.92
N LYS A 65 -20.23 -24.06 -8.79
CA LYS A 65 -20.14 -22.66 -9.20
C LYS A 65 -20.08 -21.69 -8.00
N GLU A 66 -20.90 -21.95 -6.98
CA GLU A 66 -20.96 -21.11 -5.77
C GLU A 66 -19.68 -21.17 -4.94
N GLU A 67 -19.10 -22.36 -4.78
CA GLU A 67 -17.82 -22.54 -4.09
C GLU A 67 -16.68 -21.84 -4.85
N GLY A 68 -16.64 -21.97 -6.18
CA GLY A 68 -15.68 -21.29 -7.02
C GLY A 68 -15.76 -19.76 -6.90
N LEU A 69 -16.96 -19.18 -6.94
CA LEU A 69 -17.15 -17.74 -6.76
C LEU A 69 -16.79 -17.26 -5.34
N LYS A 70 -17.05 -18.06 -4.30
CA LYS A 70 -16.61 -17.75 -2.93
C LYS A 70 -15.08 -17.74 -2.84
N LEU A 71 -14.42 -18.69 -3.49
CA LEU A 71 -12.97 -18.76 -3.55
C LEU A 71 -12.38 -17.53 -4.26
N VAL A 72 -12.93 -17.15 -5.43
CA VAL A 72 -12.53 -15.95 -6.16
C VAL A 72 -12.57 -14.72 -5.25
N ARG A 73 -13.72 -14.48 -4.59
CA ARG A 73 -13.88 -13.33 -3.67
C ARG A 73 -12.86 -13.36 -2.53
N LYS A 74 -12.64 -14.54 -1.94
CA LYS A 74 -11.67 -14.67 -0.84
C LYS A 74 -10.25 -14.36 -1.28
N ILE A 75 -9.85 -14.78 -2.48
CA ILE A 75 -8.53 -14.48 -3.02
C ILE A 75 -8.40 -12.99 -3.37
N GLU A 76 -9.42 -12.39 -3.96
CA GLU A 76 -9.45 -10.94 -4.24
C GLU A 76 -9.31 -10.14 -2.94
N GLU A 77 -10.06 -10.49 -1.88
CA GLU A 77 -9.93 -9.86 -0.55
C GLU A 77 -8.51 -9.97 0.03
N LEU A 78 -7.87 -11.14 -0.11
CA LEU A 78 -6.50 -11.33 0.36
C LEU A 78 -5.49 -10.53 -0.47
N GLN A 79 -5.67 -10.44 -1.78
CA GLN A 79 -4.83 -9.62 -2.66
C GLN A 79 -4.96 -8.14 -2.34
N ASP A 80 -6.18 -7.64 -2.13
CA ASP A 80 -6.45 -6.25 -1.73
C ASP A 80 -5.84 -5.96 -0.36
N LYS A 81 -6.01 -6.86 0.60
CA LYS A 81 -5.37 -6.76 1.92
C LYS A 81 -3.85 -6.69 1.82
N LYS A 82 -3.25 -7.56 0.99
CA LYS A 82 -1.80 -7.53 0.73
C LYS A 82 -1.38 -6.18 0.15
N ALA A 83 -2.09 -5.66 -0.85
CA ALA A 83 -1.78 -4.37 -1.47
C ALA A 83 -1.85 -3.22 -0.44
N GLN A 84 -2.87 -3.19 0.42
CA GLN A 84 -3.00 -2.21 1.49
C GLN A 84 -1.86 -2.30 2.51
N LEU A 85 -1.46 -3.52 2.90
CA LEU A 85 -0.34 -3.74 3.81
C LEU A 85 0.98 -3.28 3.21
N ILE A 86 1.23 -3.54 1.92
CA ILE A 86 2.42 -3.06 1.19
C ILE A 86 2.44 -1.53 1.15
N ALA A 87 1.33 -0.88 0.80
CA ALA A 87 1.24 0.58 0.79
C ALA A 87 1.49 1.17 2.19
N SER A 88 0.92 0.54 3.24
CA SER A 88 1.17 0.92 4.64
C SER A 88 2.64 0.75 5.03
N LYS A 89 3.29 -0.35 4.62
CA LYS A 89 4.71 -0.61 4.84
C LYS A 89 5.56 0.47 4.20
N GLN A 90 5.33 0.79 2.93
CA GLN A 90 6.05 1.85 2.21
C GLN A 90 5.91 3.23 2.86
N SER A 91 4.73 3.55 3.40
CA SER A 91 4.53 4.79 4.15
C SER A 91 5.37 4.81 5.43
N ILE A 92 5.41 3.70 6.18
CA ILE A 92 6.23 3.59 7.39
C ILE A 92 7.73 3.69 7.06
N GLU A 93 8.17 3.07 5.97
CA GLU A 93 9.57 3.14 5.50
C GLU A 93 9.99 4.58 5.17
N LYS A 94 9.10 5.35 4.54
CA LYS A 94 9.34 6.79 4.30
C LYS A 94 9.43 7.59 5.60
N ASP A 95 8.51 7.37 6.53
CA ASP A 95 8.52 8.02 7.83
C ASP A 95 9.79 7.64 8.61
N LEU A 96 10.20 6.37 8.54
CA LEU A 96 11.40 5.87 9.20
C LEU A 96 12.66 6.52 8.62
N ALA A 97 12.83 6.52 7.30
CA ALA A 97 13.96 7.14 6.62
C ALA A 97 14.06 8.65 6.96
N TYR A 98 12.92 9.32 7.01
CA TYR A 98 12.87 10.73 7.41
C TYR A 98 13.27 10.93 8.88
N MET A 99 12.75 10.10 9.77
CA MET A 99 13.08 10.18 11.22
C MET A 99 14.51 9.81 11.51
N GLU A 100 15.15 8.94 10.73
CA GLU A 100 16.55 8.57 10.90
C GLU A 100 17.51 9.76 10.69
N ILE A 101 17.12 10.73 9.85
CA ILE A 101 17.89 11.98 9.67
C ILE A 101 17.91 12.79 10.96
N TRP A 102 16.80 12.80 11.71
CA TRP A 102 16.68 13.51 12.98
C TRP A 102 17.30 12.78 14.17
N GLY A 103 17.65 11.50 14.00
CA GLY A 103 18.16 10.68 15.07
C GLY A 103 17.10 10.20 16.06
N GLU A 104 17.55 9.52 17.11
CA GLU A 104 16.64 8.97 18.10
C GLU A 104 16.35 10.00 19.20
N PHE A 105 15.08 10.35 19.35
CA PHE A 105 14.60 11.23 20.41
C PHE A 105 13.24 10.76 20.95
N SER A 106 12.92 11.23 22.16
CA SER A 106 11.68 10.85 22.84
C SER A 106 10.66 11.99 22.81
N TYR A 107 9.50 11.78 22.19
CA TYR A 107 8.37 12.70 22.30
C TYR A 107 7.89 12.92 23.74
N GLN A 108 8.12 11.95 24.64
CA GLN A 108 7.81 12.13 26.05
C GLN A 108 8.70 13.20 26.69
N ASN A 109 9.98 13.26 26.30
CA ASN A 109 10.90 14.29 26.79
C ASN A 109 10.54 15.67 26.23
N ILE A 110 10.15 15.77 24.95
CA ILE A 110 9.62 16.98 24.35
C ILE A 110 8.38 17.46 25.11
N ASN A 111 7.46 16.58 25.42
CA ASN A 111 6.26 16.89 26.21
C ASN A 111 6.58 17.30 27.66
N ARG A 112 7.64 16.75 28.26
CA ARG A 112 8.13 17.21 29.58
C ARG A 112 8.67 18.62 29.52
N LEU A 113 9.46 18.96 28.51
CA LEU A 113 9.94 20.32 28.26
C LEU A 113 8.78 21.29 28.07
N LYS A 114 7.77 20.89 27.29
CA LYS A 114 6.58 21.71 27.10
C LYS A 114 5.85 22.00 28.42
N ARG A 115 5.66 20.97 29.27
CA ARG A 115 5.06 21.15 30.60
C ARG A 115 5.90 22.03 31.53
N ALA A 116 7.22 22.13 31.29
CA ALA A 116 8.14 23.02 32.00
C ALA A 116 8.17 24.44 31.42
N GLY A 117 7.30 24.76 30.43
CA GLY A 117 7.23 26.09 29.82
C GLY A 117 8.24 26.32 28.70
N TYR A 118 8.70 25.23 28.04
CA TYR A 118 9.61 25.32 26.90
C TYR A 118 9.01 24.70 25.68
N ASP A 119 9.13 25.36 24.53
CA ASP A 119 8.80 24.84 23.22
C ASP A 119 10.03 24.28 22.50
N VAL A 120 9.91 23.07 21.97
CA VAL A 120 10.90 22.47 21.07
C VAL A 120 10.35 22.54 19.66
N THR A 121 11.01 23.30 18.79
CA THR A 121 10.59 23.47 17.40
C THR A 121 11.65 22.90 16.47
N PHE A 122 11.20 22.11 15.50
CA PHE A 122 12.04 21.49 14.46
C PHE A 122 12.13 22.42 13.25
N PHE A 123 13.32 22.54 12.69
CA PHE A 123 13.59 23.38 11.53
C PHE A 123 14.49 22.68 10.51
N THR A 124 14.28 23.03 9.25
CA THR A 124 15.17 22.66 8.14
C THR A 124 15.46 23.88 7.30
N CYS A 125 16.71 24.04 6.85
CA CYS A 125 17.10 25.07 5.90
C CYS A 125 18.22 24.56 4.97
N PRO A 126 18.43 25.16 3.80
CA PRO A 126 19.65 24.96 3.04
C PRO A 126 20.88 25.22 3.91
N THR A 127 21.89 24.37 3.84
CA THR A 127 23.08 24.50 4.72
C THR A 127 23.79 25.87 4.60
N ALA A 128 23.74 26.46 3.40
CA ALA A 128 24.30 27.81 3.18
C ALA A 128 23.53 28.94 3.87
N LYS A 129 22.31 28.68 4.33
CA LYS A 129 21.45 29.64 5.04
C LYS A 129 21.45 29.46 6.56
N TYR A 130 22.13 28.43 7.06
CA TYR A 130 22.21 28.21 8.50
C TYR A 130 23.11 29.23 9.15
N GLU A 131 22.60 29.95 10.13
CA GLU A 131 23.33 30.99 10.87
C GLU A 131 23.68 30.48 12.28
N PRO A 132 24.98 30.39 12.64
CA PRO A 132 25.41 29.96 13.98
C PRO A 132 24.87 30.84 15.13
N GLU A 133 24.53 32.10 14.83
CA GLU A 133 23.96 33.04 15.80
C GLU A 133 22.60 32.58 16.36
N TRP A 134 21.87 31.75 15.63
CA TRP A 134 20.61 31.15 16.11
C TRP A 134 20.82 30.27 17.36
N GLY A 135 22.02 29.72 17.53
CA GLY A 135 22.42 29.04 18.76
C GLY A 135 22.34 29.94 19.99
N VAL A 136 22.77 31.22 19.87
CA VAL A 136 22.72 32.19 20.95
C VAL A 136 21.32 32.78 21.13
N LEU A 137 20.65 33.11 20.02
CA LEU A 137 19.36 33.81 20.04
C LEU A 137 18.19 32.90 20.45
N TYR A 138 18.18 31.67 19.96
CA TYR A 138 17.04 30.76 20.08
C TYR A 138 17.40 29.38 20.64
N ASN A 139 18.60 29.20 21.21
CA ASN A 139 19.14 27.91 21.62
C ASN A 139 19.00 26.86 20.50
N ALA A 140 19.38 27.23 19.27
CA ALA A 140 19.37 26.33 18.14
C ALA A 140 20.44 25.25 18.32
N ILE A 141 20.04 24.00 18.19
CA ILE A 141 20.92 22.84 18.31
C ILE A 141 20.92 22.12 16.95
N LEU A 142 22.10 22.11 16.32
CA LEU A 142 22.32 21.34 15.07
C LEU A 142 22.16 19.87 15.35
N ILE A 143 21.31 19.19 14.58
CA ILE A 143 21.08 17.74 14.67
C ILE A 143 21.86 17.03 13.59
N ASN A 144 21.71 17.45 12.33
CA ASN A 144 22.33 16.77 11.19
C ASN A 144 22.46 17.71 9.98
N ASN A 145 23.40 17.36 9.11
CA ASN A 145 23.52 17.92 7.76
C ASN A 145 23.39 16.77 6.76
N PHE A 146 22.36 16.79 5.95
CA PHE A 146 22.09 15.75 4.97
C PHE A 146 21.65 16.35 3.64
N GLN A 147 22.29 15.97 2.54
CA GLN A 147 21.98 16.43 1.17
C GLN A 147 21.85 17.96 1.03
N SER A 148 22.83 18.70 1.59
CA SER A 148 22.86 20.18 1.59
C SER A 148 21.70 20.84 2.34
N VAL A 149 21.01 20.10 3.21
CA VAL A 149 19.99 20.59 4.14
C VAL A 149 20.48 20.41 5.56
N THR A 150 20.34 21.46 6.36
CA THR A 150 20.63 21.47 7.79
C THR A 150 19.36 21.21 8.56
N TYR A 151 19.42 20.26 9.48
CA TYR A 151 18.35 19.84 10.39
C TYR A 151 18.72 20.28 11.80
N PHE A 152 17.88 21.08 12.42
CA PHE A 152 18.16 21.62 13.75
C PHE A 152 16.86 21.80 14.55
N ILE A 153 16.97 21.93 15.85
CA ILE A 153 15.87 22.27 16.74
C ILE A 153 16.18 23.55 17.49
N THR A 154 15.13 24.23 17.92
CA THR A 154 15.26 25.33 18.90
C THR A 154 14.56 24.93 20.18
N ILE A 155 15.10 25.38 21.33
CA ILE A 155 14.48 25.20 22.65
C ILE A 155 14.29 26.59 23.26
N THR A 156 13.08 27.11 23.22
CA THR A 156 12.75 28.46 23.66
C THR A 156 11.69 28.44 24.75
N LYS A 157 11.53 29.50 25.51
CA LYS A 157 10.41 29.67 26.43
C LYS A 157 9.10 29.72 25.62
N GLU A 158 8.03 29.16 26.17
CA GLU A 158 6.72 29.21 25.57
C GLU A 158 6.30 30.63 25.18
N GLY A 159 5.80 30.80 23.97
CA GLY A 159 5.40 32.10 23.43
C GLY A 159 6.55 32.97 22.86
N THR A 160 7.79 32.49 22.85
CA THR A 160 8.89 33.20 22.19
C THR A 160 8.64 33.23 20.67
N LEU A 161 8.67 34.44 20.09
CA LEU A 161 8.65 34.62 18.65
C LEU A 161 10.02 34.23 18.07
N ILE A 162 10.02 33.25 17.19
CA ILE A 162 11.22 32.75 16.49
C ILE A 162 11.16 33.29 15.07
N ASP A 163 12.09 34.23 14.75
CA ASP A 163 12.26 34.82 13.42
C ASP A 163 13.49 34.17 12.77
N ILE A 164 13.28 33.06 12.06
CA ILE A 164 14.33 32.28 11.38
C ILE A 164 13.85 31.99 9.96
N ASP A 165 14.69 32.28 8.94
CA ASP A 165 14.43 31.91 7.53
C ASP A 165 14.67 30.41 7.34
N ALA A 166 13.80 29.59 7.95
CA ALA A 166 13.84 28.14 7.87
C ALA A 166 12.43 27.55 7.88
N GLU A 167 12.28 26.39 7.25
CA GLU A 167 11.03 25.67 7.20
C GLU A 167 10.77 24.87 8.48
N ARG A 168 9.51 24.81 8.89
CA ARG A 168 9.07 23.94 9.99
C ARG A 168 8.54 22.65 9.40
N PRO A 169 9.31 21.55 9.44
CA PRO A 169 8.90 20.31 8.84
C PRO A 169 7.76 19.65 9.62
N LYS A 170 6.91 18.91 8.91
CA LYS A 170 5.90 18.08 9.54
C LYS A 170 6.55 16.81 10.05
N MET A 171 6.68 16.69 11.35
CA MET A 171 7.26 15.51 11.99
C MET A 171 6.26 14.34 12.03
N PRO A 172 6.72 13.09 11.81
CA PRO A 172 5.91 11.91 12.08
C PRO A 172 5.42 11.87 13.52
N VAL A 173 4.20 11.39 13.74
CA VAL A 173 3.59 11.34 15.09
C VAL A 173 4.29 10.34 16.02
N GLN A 174 5.09 9.43 15.46
CA GLN A 174 5.74 8.35 16.19
C GLN A 174 7.26 8.38 16.04
N GLY A 175 7.98 8.13 17.15
CA GLY A 175 9.44 8.03 17.15
C GLY A 175 9.95 6.72 16.51
N LEU A 176 11.26 6.66 16.26
CA LEU A 176 11.97 5.59 15.54
C LEU A 176 11.63 4.19 16.07
N ALA A 177 11.68 3.97 17.39
CA ALA A 177 11.42 2.65 17.98
C ALA A 177 10.00 2.14 17.64
N LYS A 178 8.99 3.02 17.66
CA LYS A 178 7.61 2.65 17.30
C LYS A 178 7.46 2.42 15.80
N LEU A 179 8.13 3.22 14.97
CA LEU A 179 8.09 3.04 13.52
C LEU A 179 8.74 1.72 13.11
N ARG A 180 9.89 1.35 13.72
CA ARG A 180 10.55 0.05 13.50
C ARG A 180 9.65 -1.12 13.92
N ALA A 181 9.06 -1.06 15.10
CA ALA A 181 8.13 -2.10 15.56
C ALA A 181 6.90 -2.25 14.63
N ARG A 182 6.37 -1.15 14.12
CA ARG A 182 5.27 -1.17 13.15
C ARG A 182 5.71 -1.74 11.80
N LEU A 183 6.92 -1.44 11.34
CA LEU A 183 7.49 -1.98 10.10
C LEU A 183 7.62 -3.50 10.20
N ASP A 184 8.17 -4.00 11.31
CA ASP A 184 8.30 -5.44 11.59
C ASP A 184 6.93 -6.11 11.61
N GLN A 185 5.93 -5.49 12.27
CA GLN A 185 4.57 -6.03 12.31
C GLN A 185 3.95 -6.09 10.90
N ARG A 186 4.08 -5.02 10.10
CA ARG A 186 3.56 -5.01 8.72
C ARG A 186 4.24 -6.04 7.83
N THR A 187 5.53 -6.26 8.03
CA THR A 187 6.27 -7.31 7.31
C THR A 187 5.74 -8.70 7.65
N LYS A 188 5.48 -8.97 8.93
CA LYS A 188 4.84 -10.23 9.37
C LYS A 188 3.42 -10.37 8.84
N ASP A 189 2.62 -9.30 8.87
CA ASP A 189 1.25 -9.32 8.36
C ASP A 189 1.21 -9.65 6.86
N ILE A 190 2.15 -9.09 6.07
CA ILE A 190 2.30 -9.38 4.63
C ILE A 190 2.65 -10.86 4.45
N GLN A 191 3.63 -11.36 5.20
CA GLN A 191 4.03 -12.77 5.14
C GLN A 191 2.86 -13.72 5.44
N ASN A 192 2.08 -13.43 6.48
CA ASN A 192 0.90 -14.24 6.83
C ASN A 192 -0.14 -14.26 5.70
N VAL A 193 -0.38 -13.13 5.03
CA VAL A 193 -1.31 -13.08 3.88
C VAL A 193 -0.73 -13.83 2.68
N GLU A 194 0.56 -13.76 2.43
CA GLU A 194 1.24 -14.52 1.38
C GLU A 194 1.16 -16.03 1.64
N ASP A 195 1.37 -16.45 2.87
CA ASP A 195 1.27 -17.85 3.27
C ASP A 195 -0.18 -18.36 3.16
N GLU A 196 -1.18 -17.53 3.51
CA GLU A 196 -2.60 -17.87 3.30
C GLU A 196 -2.93 -18.00 1.81
N LEU A 197 -2.44 -17.07 0.96
CA LEU A 197 -2.61 -17.14 -0.48
C LEU A 197 -1.97 -18.41 -1.09
N LYS A 198 -0.76 -18.76 -0.64
CA LYS A 198 -0.07 -19.99 -1.05
C LYS A 198 -0.84 -21.23 -0.61
N HIS A 199 -1.29 -21.26 0.63
CA HIS A 199 -2.07 -22.38 1.17
C HIS A 199 -3.34 -22.62 0.34
N ARG A 200 -4.07 -21.55 0.05
CA ARG A 200 -5.25 -21.64 -0.84
C ARG A 200 -4.91 -22.12 -2.25
N ALA A 201 -3.79 -21.65 -2.80
CA ALA A 201 -3.34 -22.11 -4.12
C ALA A 201 -3.02 -23.61 -4.11
N VAL A 202 -2.46 -24.14 -3.02
CA VAL A 202 -2.13 -25.56 -2.90
C VAL A 202 -3.38 -26.44 -2.72
N GLU A 203 -4.36 -25.98 -1.94
CA GLU A 203 -5.58 -26.74 -1.64
C GLU A 203 -6.63 -26.66 -2.75
N ASP A 204 -6.78 -25.51 -3.40
CA ASP A 204 -7.92 -25.20 -4.25
C ASP A 204 -7.56 -25.12 -5.75
N TYR A 205 -6.25 -25.30 -6.10
CA TYR A 205 -5.84 -25.30 -7.50
C TYR A 205 -6.02 -26.67 -8.14
N LYS A 206 -7.08 -26.80 -8.94
CA LYS A 206 -7.13 -27.59 -10.21
C LYS A 206 -8.44 -27.40 -10.92
#